data_f01165a0eb8b53e92653d061af227082
#
_entry.id   f01165a0eb8b53e92653d061af227082
#
_cell.length_a   1.000
_cell.length_b   1.000
_cell.length_c   1.000
_cell.angle_alpha   90.00
_cell.angle_beta   90.00
_cell.angle_gamma   90.00
#
_symmetry.space_group_name_H-M   'P 1'
#
loop_
_entity.id
_entity.type
_entity.pdbx_description
1 polymer ?
#
loop_
_entity_poly.entity_id
_entity_poly.type
_entity_poly.pdbx_seq_one_letter_code
_entity_poly.pdbx_strand_id
1 'polypeptide(L)'
;MSQVRQEQPSMLARAEEIQRQIHDLSSRDLQLWSIATLIVLVLTAGFLALIAPNLVSAERMIRIEQSYLPQLGLGLLCLVVLFNLYLLTQRTTLNATRKALIGELVLNERLESLSLIDPLTQLLNRRALNELISHELSRANRSGEPLTFLVMDLTGFRDLNAKLGSMEGNRVLTEFAKILKNVFRGGDLVFRQGGDEFLVVMPDTNEERAEYPLQRLLKSVEQWNDENGKVYQLAFTWGMAGYVTGTSLDDVMRTVDRKLYQRMHNLAPVF
;
A
#
# COMPACT_ATOMS: atom_id res chain seq x y z
N MET A 1 18.20 26.76 8.78
CA MET A 1 17.23 26.69 7.68
C MET A 1 16.36 25.46 7.93
N SER A 2 15.15 25.70 8.39
CA SER A 2 14.18 24.67 8.79
C SER A 2 13.58 24.02 7.55
N GLN A 3 13.92 22.77 7.27
CA GLN A 3 13.17 21.95 6.32
C GLN A 3 11.84 21.54 6.97
N VAL A 4 10.76 22.07 6.41
CA VAL A 4 9.39 21.70 6.72
C VAL A 4 9.24 20.19 6.41
N ARG A 5 9.12 19.39 7.46
CA ARG A 5 8.66 18.00 7.38
C ARG A 5 7.25 18.05 6.79
N GLN A 6 7.10 17.68 5.53
CA GLN A 6 5.79 17.38 4.97
C GLN A 6 5.27 16.12 5.70
N GLU A 7 4.44 16.33 6.69
CA GLU A 7 3.65 15.26 7.30
C GLU A 7 2.78 14.65 6.20
N GLN A 8 3.04 13.40 5.88
CA GLN A 8 2.14 12.63 5.02
C GLN A 8 0.78 12.59 5.73
N PRO A 9 -0.32 13.00 5.04
CA PRO A 9 -1.64 12.99 5.65
C PRO A 9 -1.94 11.58 6.15
N SER A 10 -2.48 11.50 7.39
CA SER A 10 -2.84 10.23 8.02
C SER A 10 -3.74 9.43 7.06
N MET A 11 -3.61 8.10 7.05
CA MET A 11 -4.38 7.22 6.16
C MET A 11 -5.89 7.45 6.28
N LEU A 12 -6.40 7.81 7.45
CA LEU A 12 -7.78 8.23 7.67
C LEU A 12 -8.15 9.47 6.85
N ALA A 13 -7.27 10.47 6.79
CA ALA A 13 -7.50 11.68 5.98
C ALA A 13 -7.53 11.37 4.48
N ARG A 14 -6.69 10.44 4.00
CA ARG A 14 -6.75 9.97 2.61
C ARG A 14 -8.01 9.18 2.29
N ALA A 15 -8.44 8.30 3.19
CA ALA A 15 -9.68 7.54 3.03
C ALA A 15 -10.91 8.46 3.01
N GLU A 16 -10.97 9.48 3.87
CA GLU A 16 -12.03 10.49 3.86
C GLU A 16 -12.00 11.34 2.58
N GLU A 17 -10.83 11.68 2.08
CA GLU A 17 -10.68 12.46 0.85
C GLU A 17 -11.10 11.65 -0.38
N ILE A 18 -10.73 10.39 -0.47
CA ILE A 18 -11.20 9.46 -1.50
C ILE A 18 -12.71 9.27 -1.40
N GLN A 19 -13.26 9.16 -0.21
CA GLN A 19 -14.69 9.01 0.00
C GLN A 19 -15.46 10.28 -0.40
N ARG A 20 -14.93 11.48 -0.15
CA ARG A 20 -15.49 12.76 -0.62
C ARG A 20 -15.43 12.87 -2.15
N GLN A 21 -14.28 12.54 -2.76
CA GLN A 21 -14.14 12.57 -4.23
C GLN A 21 -15.10 11.59 -4.92
N ILE A 22 -15.31 10.40 -4.36
CA ILE A 22 -16.29 9.43 -4.88
C ILE A 22 -17.71 9.96 -4.72
N HIS A 23 -18.01 10.64 -3.63
CA HIS A 23 -19.34 11.23 -3.41
C HIS A 23 -19.61 12.39 -4.36
N ASP A 24 -18.63 13.27 -4.60
CA ASP A 24 -18.74 14.39 -5.54
C ASP A 24 -18.85 13.93 -7.00
N LEU A 25 -18.10 12.91 -7.40
CA LEU A 25 -18.23 12.29 -8.72
C LEU A 25 -19.61 11.65 -8.91
N SER A 26 -20.13 10.97 -7.88
CA SER A 26 -21.47 10.36 -7.89
C SER A 26 -22.59 11.40 -7.99
N SER A 27 -22.46 12.54 -7.34
CA SER A 27 -23.45 13.61 -7.39
C SER A 27 -23.48 14.34 -8.75
N ARG A 28 -22.32 14.58 -9.35
CA ARG A 28 -22.20 15.17 -10.69
C ARG A 28 -22.73 14.25 -11.79
N ASP A 29 -22.48 12.96 -11.67
CA ASP A 29 -23.05 11.96 -12.57
C ASP A 29 -24.58 11.92 -12.50
N LEU A 30 -25.18 12.03 -11.31
CA LEU A 30 -26.62 12.12 -11.13
C LEU A 30 -27.21 13.36 -11.82
N GLN A 31 -26.56 14.51 -11.71
CA GLN A 31 -26.99 15.74 -12.39
C GLN A 31 -26.93 15.61 -13.91
N LEU A 32 -25.82 15.07 -14.47
CA LEU A 32 -25.68 14.88 -15.90
C LEU A 32 -26.76 13.93 -16.48
N TRP A 33 -27.09 12.87 -15.78
CA TRP A 33 -28.11 11.92 -16.20
C TRP A 33 -29.54 12.45 -16.03
N SER A 34 -29.82 13.24 -14.99
CA SER A 34 -31.11 13.90 -14.85
C SER A 34 -31.33 14.92 -15.98
N ILE A 35 -30.29 15.64 -16.38
CA ILE A 35 -30.33 16.56 -17.53
C ILE A 35 -30.54 15.76 -18.84
N ALA A 36 -29.82 14.66 -19.03
CA ALA A 36 -29.97 13.82 -20.24
C ALA A 36 -31.38 13.22 -20.36
N THR A 37 -31.95 12.73 -19.25
CA THR A 37 -33.35 12.24 -19.23
C THR A 37 -34.37 13.36 -19.48
N LEU A 38 -34.15 14.54 -18.93
CA LEU A 38 -34.98 15.71 -19.18
C LEU A 38 -34.94 16.12 -20.65
N ILE A 39 -33.76 16.14 -21.27
CA ILE A 39 -33.60 16.46 -22.71
C ILE A 39 -34.35 15.44 -23.57
N VAL A 40 -34.23 14.15 -23.30
CA VAL A 40 -34.95 13.10 -24.03
C VAL A 40 -36.46 13.27 -23.89
N LEU A 41 -36.93 13.63 -22.68
CA LEU A 41 -38.35 13.82 -22.41
C LEU A 41 -38.89 15.08 -23.12
N VAL A 42 -38.14 16.17 -23.17
CA VAL A 42 -38.48 17.41 -23.89
C VAL A 42 -38.47 17.18 -25.40
N LEU A 43 -37.47 16.44 -25.93
CA LEU A 43 -37.40 16.11 -27.35
C LEU A 43 -38.56 15.21 -27.81
N THR A 44 -38.94 14.22 -27.01
CA THR A 44 -40.08 13.33 -27.28
C THR A 44 -41.41 14.09 -27.22
N ALA A 45 -41.58 14.95 -26.21
CA ALA A 45 -42.79 15.81 -26.09
C ALA A 45 -42.87 16.82 -27.27
N GLY A 46 -41.74 17.45 -27.63
CA GLY A 46 -41.65 18.36 -28.78
C GLY A 46 -41.95 17.67 -30.13
N PHE A 47 -41.44 16.46 -30.33
CA PHE A 47 -41.72 15.63 -31.48
C PHE A 47 -43.23 15.26 -31.56
N LEU A 48 -43.84 14.87 -30.43
CA LEU A 48 -45.29 14.62 -30.36
C LEU A 48 -46.10 15.88 -30.67
N ALA A 49 -45.70 17.04 -30.15
CA ALA A 49 -46.39 18.32 -30.37
C ALA A 49 -46.29 18.79 -31.84
N LEU A 50 -45.17 18.49 -32.53
CA LEU A 50 -44.98 18.78 -33.98
C LEU A 50 -45.87 17.88 -34.86
N ILE A 51 -46.08 16.64 -34.47
CA ILE A 51 -46.87 15.67 -35.26
C ILE A 51 -48.37 15.87 -35.05
N ALA A 52 -48.80 16.25 -33.82
CA ALA A 52 -50.22 16.42 -33.46
C ALA A 52 -50.99 17.43 -34.33
N PRO A 53 -50.49 18.65 -34.65
CA PRO A 53 -51.18 19.64 -35.51
C PRO A 53 -51.32 19.16 -36.97
N ASN A 54 -50.30 18.48 -37.50
CA ASN A 54 -50.32 17.96 -38.86
C ASN A 54 -51.32 16.83 -39.04
N LEU A 55 -51.65 16.14 -37.97
CA LEU A 55 -52.67 15.08 -37.94
C LEU A 55 -54.11 15.62 -37.93
N VAL A 56 -54.30 16.81 -37.31
CA VAL A 56 -55.62 17.46 -37.25
C VAL A 56 -55.89 18.25 -38.53
N SER A 57 -54.84 18.72 -39.26
CA SER A 57 -55.00 19.56 -40.46
C SER A 57 -54.98 18.77 -41.77
N ALA A 58 -54.68 17.51 -41.77
CA ALA A 58 -54.55 16.68 -42.97
C ALA A 58 -55.88 16.00 -43.36
N GLU A 59 -56.94 16.77 -43.55
CA GLU A 59 -58.27 16.24 -43.95
C GLU A 59 -58.32 15.75 -45.39
N ARG A 60 -57.25 15.77 -46.19
CA ARG A 60 -57.38 15.42 -47.61
C ARG A 60 -56.39 14.50 -48.27
N MET A 61 -55.31 14.01 -47.67
CA MET A 61 -54.38 13.23 -48.51
C MET A 61 -53.68 11.98 -47.96
N ILE A 62 -53.77 11.57 -46.76
CA ILE A 62 -53.27 10.21 -46.38
C ILE A 62 -54.15 9.66 -45.28
N ARG A 63 -54.98 8.68 -45.60
CA ARG A 63 -55.61 7.76 -44.63
C ARG A 63 -54.54 6.85 -44.08
N ILE A 64 -53.63 7.38 -43.27
CA ILE A 64 -52.93 6.57 -42.30
C ILE A 64 -53.96 6.38 -41.17
N GLU A 65 -54.38 5.15 -40.99
CA GLU A 65 -55.33 4.81 -39.91
C GLU A 65 -54.87 5.48 -38.63
N GLN A 66 -55.64 6.46 -38.17
CA GLN A 66 -55.42 7.29 -36.95
C GLN A 66 -55.22 6.48 -35.66
N SER A 67 -55.37 5.14 -35.77
CA SER A 67 -55.33 4.20 -34.63
C SER A 67 -53.91 3.88 -34.11
N TYR A 68 -52.86 4.00 -34.94
CA TYR A 68 -51.52 3.51 -34.57
C TYR A 68 -50.62 4.55 -33.93
N LEU A 69 -50.87 5.85 -34.09
CA LEU A 69 -50.02 6.92 -33.58
C LEU A 69 -50.01 7.00 -32.02
N PRO A 70 -51.15 6.94 -31.34
CA PRO A 70 -51.19 6.90 -29.87
C PRO A 70 -50.47 5.67 -29.32
N GLN A 71 -50.56 4.54 -30.02
CA GLN A 71 -49.92 3.28 -29.63
C GLN A 71 -48.37 3.37 -29.77
N LEU A 72 -47.87 4.01 -30.85
CA LEU A 72 -46.45 4.26 -31.01
C LEU A 72 -45.90 5.24 -29.98
N GLY A 73 -46.66 6.28 -29.63
CA GLY A 73 -46.31 7.22 -28.55
C GLY A 73 -46.22 6.56 -27.19
N LEU A 74 -47.21 5.71 -26.88
CA LEU A 74 -47.23 4.94 -25.63
C LEU A 74 -46.05 3.94 -25.58
N GLY A 75 -45.78 3.26 -26.70
CA GLY A 75 -44.67 2.33 -26.82
C GLY A 75 -43.30 3.01 -26.58
N LEU A 76 -43.10 4.21 -27.18
CA LEU A 76 -41.89 5.00 -26.97
C LEU A 76 -41.74 5.43 -25.51
N LEU A 77 -42.82 5.90 -24.90
CA LEU A 77 -42.85 6.28 -23.48
C LEU A 77 -42.45 5.10 -22.58
N CYS A 78 -43.06 3.94 -22.82
CA CYS A 78 -42.73 2.70 -22.08
C CYS A 78 -41.25 2.33 -22.23
N LEU A 79 -40.71 2.44 -23.45
CA LEU A 79 -39.30 2.12 -23.72
C LEU A 79 -38.35 3.08 -22.98
N VAL A 80 -38.64 4.38 -22.95
CA VAL A 80 -37.90 5.37 -22.19
C VAL A 80 -37.93 5.10 -20.69
N VAL A 81 -39.10 4.75 -20.16
CA VAL A 81 -39.27 4.41 -18.72
C VAL A 81 -38.49 3.14 -18.38
N LEU A 82 -38.60 2.08 -19.18
CA LEU A 82 -37.87 0.83 -18.97
C LEU A 82 -36.36 1.04 -19.07
N PHE A 83 -35.89 1.85 -20.01
CA PHE A 83 -34.49 2.18 -20.14
C PHE A 83 -33.95 2.96 -18.93
N ASN A 84 -34.72 3.93 -18.41
CA ASN A 84 -34.36 4.65 -17.18
C ASN A 84 -34.33 3.70 -15.97
N LEU A 85 -35.31 2.81 -15.84
CA LEU A 85 -35.34 1.81 -14.77
C LEU A 85 -34.12 0.88 -14.83
N TYR A 86 -33.76 0.44 -16.03
CA TYR A 86 -32.54 -0.36 -16.27
C TYR A 86 -31.27 0.39 -15.85
N LEU A 87 -31.14 1.67 -16.24
CA LEU A 87 -29.99 2.49 -15.84
C LEU A 87 -29.92 2.71 -14.32
N LEU A 88 -31.03 2.89 -13.65
CA LEU A 88 -31.11 3.01 -12.19
C LEU A 88 -30.68 1.71 -11.50
N THR A 89 -31.14 0.56 -11.97
CA THR A 89 -30.74 -0.74 -11.41
C THR A 89 -29.26 -1.03 -11.64
N GLN A 90 -28.72 -0.72 -12.81
CA GLN A 90 -27.31 -0.86 -13.09
C GLN A 90 -26.42 0.02 -12.20
N ARG A 91 -26.86 1.25 -11.92
CA ARG A 91 -26.13 2.15 -10.99
C ARG A 91 -26.12 1.65 -9.56
N THR A 92 -27.24 1.16 -9.06
CA THR A 92 -27.31 0.64 -7.69
C THR A 92 -26.40 -0.56 -7.51
N THR A 93 -26.36 -1.45 -8.49
CA THR A 93 -25.45 -2.62 -8.46
C THR A 93 -23.98 -2.22 -8.54
N LEU A 94 -23.61 -1.32 -9.45
CA LEU A 94 -22.24 -0.82 -9.55
C LEU A 94 -21.76 -0.11 -8.27
N ASN A 95 -22.62 0.71 -7.68
CA ASN A 95 -22.30 1.41 -6.43
C ASN A 95 -22.17 0.43 -5.25
N ALA A 96 -23.01 -0.60 -5.19
CA ALA A 96 -22.90 -1.65 -4.17
C ALA A 96 -21.60 -2.43 -4.29
N THR A 97 -21.21 -2.82 -5.52
CA THR A 97 -19.95 -3.54 -5.78
C THR A 97 -18.73 -2.68 -5.44
N ARG A 98 -18.74 -1.39 -5.81
CA ARG A 98 -17.66 -0.46 -5.44
C ARG A 98 -17.52 -0.30 -3.93
N LYS A 99 -18.63 -0.14 -3.21
CA LYS A 99 -18.61 -0.04 -1.74
C LYS A 99 -18.09 -1.31 -1.08
N ALA A 100 -18.48 -2.48 -1.59
CA ALA A 100 -17.98 -3.76 -1.09
C ALA A 100 -16.45 -3.90 -1.29
N LEU A 101 -15.95 -3.59 -2.49
CA LEU A 101 -14.51 -3.60 -2.79
C LEU A 101 -13.71 -2.63 -1.90
N ILE A 102 -14.21 -1.41 -1.70
CA ILE A 102 -13.55 -0.44 -0.81
C ILE A 102 -13.56 -0.96 0.63
N GLY A 103 -14.68 -1.53 1.09
CA GLY A 103 -14.77 -2.13 2.42
C GLY A 103 -13.77 -3.27 2.63
N GLU A 104 -13.59 -4.13 1.63
CA GLU A 104 -12.64 -5.22 1.66
C GLU A 104 -11.19 -4.73 1.66
N LEU A 105 -10.87 -3.72 0.84
CA LEU A 105 -9.54 -3.10 0.83
C LEU A 105 -9.20 -2.45 2.17
N VAL A 106 -10.14 -1.69 2.77
CA VAL A 106 -9.94 -1.05 4.08
C VAL A 106 -9.80 -2.09 5.19
N LEU A 107 -10.56 -3.19 5.12
CA LEU A 107 -10.44 -4.27 6.10
C LEU A 107 -9.09 -4.98 5.98
N ASN A 108 -8.65 -5.26 4.75
CA ASN A 108 -7.36 -5.89 4.49
C ASN A 108 -6.20 -5.02 4.98
N GLU A 109 -6.24 -3.71 4.69
CA GLU A 109 -5.27 -2.74 5.18
C GLU A 109 -5.26 -2.65 6.72
N ARG A 110 -6.43 -2.75 7.37
CA ARG A 110 -6.51 -2.83 8.84
C ARG A 110 -5.90 -4.12 9.38
N LEU A 111 -6.16 -5.26 8.74
CA LEU A 111 -5.55 -6.53 9.13
C LEU A 111 -4.03 -6.50 8.95
N GLU A 112 -3.52 -5.94 7.87
CA GLU A 112 -2.08 -5.72 7.66
C GLU A 112 -1.50 -4.77 8.71
N SER A 113 -2.22 -3.70 9.05
CA SER A 113 -1.79 -2.75 10.09
C SER A 113 -1.77 -3.34 11.50
N LEU A 114 -2.51 -4.43 11.76
CA LEU A 114 -2.47 -5.18 13.02
C LEU A 114 -1.39 -6.27 13.01
N SER A 115 -0.86 -6.63 11.85
CA SER A 115 0.19 -7.62 11.75
C SER A 115 1.49 -7.12 12.38
N LEU A 116 2.20 -8.01 13.06
CA LEU A 116 3.55 -7.79 13.56
C LEU A 116 4.62 -8.27 12.56
N ILE A 117 4.18 -8.80 11.41
CA ILE A 117 5.03 -9.38 10.37
C ILE A 117 5.03 -8.49 9.13
N ASP A 118 6.19 -8.29 8.55
CA ASP A 118 6.36 -7.63 7.25
C ASP A 118 5.87 -8.57 6.13
N PRO A 119 4.90 -8.17 5.29
CA PRO A 119 4.30 -9.06 4.31
C PRO A 119 5.25 -9.51 3.21
N LEU A 120 6.29 -8.71 2.90
CA LEU A 120 7.26 -9.02 1.86
C LEU A 120 8.31 -10.04 2.34
N THR A 121 8.92 -9.76 3.49
CA THR A 121 10.07 -10.53 3.99
C THR A 121 9.71 -11.60 5.02
N GLN A 122 8.48 -11.54 5.55
CA GLN A 122 8.02 -12.42 6.63
C GLN A 122 8.91 -12.34 7.88
N LEU A 123 9.60 -11.22 8.07
CA LEU A 123 10.27 -10.84 9.32
C LEU A 123 9.32 -10.05 10.20
N LEU A 124 9.72 -9.83 11.45
CA LEU A 124 9.03 -8.87 12.30
C LEU A 124 9.11 -7.47 11.69
N ASN A 125 8.02 -6.72 11.76
CA ASN A 125 7.99 -5.35 11.24
C ASN A 125 8.35 -4.32 12.33
N ARG A 126 8.42 -3.04 11.96
CA ARG A 126 8.72 -1.93 12.88
C ARG A 126 7.73 -1.82 14.05
N ARG A 127 6.48 -2.24 13.86
CA ARG A 127 5.49 -2.24 14.93
C ARG A 127 5.82 -3.29 15.98
N ALA A 128 6.19 -4.50 15.54
CA ALA A 128 6.65 -5.56 16.42
C ALA A 128 7.86 -5.11 17.26
N LEU A 129 8.76 -4.30 16.68
CA LEU A 129 9.86 -3.72 17.44
C LEU A 129 9.35 -2.91 18.66
N ASN A 130 8.41 -1.99 18.44
CA ASN A 130 7.88 -1.15 19.52
C ASN A 130 7.17 -1.95 20.62
N GLU A 131 6.53 -3.06 20.24
CA GLU A 131 5.81 -3.92 21.20
C GLU A 131 6.75 -4.88 21.93
N LEU A 132 7.70 -5.51 21.25
CA LEU A 132 8.54 -6.56 21.84
C LEU A 132 9.78 -6.03 22.55
N ILE A 133 10.35 -4.91 22.09
CA ILE A 133 11.61 -4.42 22.62
C ILE A 133 11.54 -4.02 24.10
N SER A 134 10.40 -3.49 24.55
CA SER A 134 10.20 -3.13 25.95
C SER A 134 10.28 -4.34 26.89
N HIS A 135 9.84 -5.50 26.41
CA HIS A 135 9.94 -6.76 27.14
C HIS A 135 11.39 -7.24 27.27
N GLU A 136 12.16 -7.18 26.18
CA GLU A 136 13.55 -7.58 26.16
C GLU A 136 14.43 -6.65 27.01
N LEU A 137 14.23 -5.34 26.93
CA LEU A 137 14.91 -4.37 27.81
C LEU A 137 14.57 -4.60 29.28
N SER A 138 13.30 -4.84 29.61
CA SER A 138 12.86 -5.13 30.95
C SER A 138 13.45 -6.46 31.46
N ARG A 139 13.57 -7.45 30.58
CA ARG A 139 14.23 -8.73 30.90
C ARG A 139 15.71 -8.53 31.16
N ALA A 140 16.44 -7.85 30.26
CA ALA A 140 17.86 -7.57 30.43
C ALA A 140 18.14 -6.78 31.73
N ASN A 141 17.31 -5.78 32.04
CA ASN A 141 17.44 -5.01 33.29
C ASN A 141 17.23 -5.85 34.55
N ARG A 142 16.35 -6.87 34.55
CA ARG A 142 16.07 -7.72 35.70
C ARG A 142 17.09 -8.83 35.86
N SER A 143 17.48 -9.48 34.76
CA SER A 143 18.41 -10.61 34.79
C SER A 143 19.87 -10.19 34.84
N GLY A 144 20.18 -8.96 34.40
CA GLY A 144 21.56 -8.52 34.19
C GLY A 144 22.22 -9.14 32.96
N GLU A 145 21.45 -9.91 32.17
CA GLU A 145 21.96 -10.53 30.96
C GLU A 145 22.19 -9.52 29.86
N PRO A 146 23.26 -9.69 29.04
CA PRO A 146 23.56 -8.77 27.97
C PRO A 146 22.53 -8.81 26.84
N LEU A 147 22.36 -7.68 26.17
CA LEU A 147 21.46 -7.54 25.02
C LEU A 147 22.19 -6.74 23.95
N THR A 148 22.25 -7.23 22.73
CA THR A 148 22.96 -6.55 21.63
C THR A 148 22.02 -6.24 20.48
N PHE A 149 22.20 -5.05 19.90
CA PHE A 149 21.47 -4.53 18.74
C PHE A 149 22.40 -4.47 17.55
N LEU A 150 21.92 -4.97 16.41
CA LEU A 150 22.62 -4.92 15.13
C LEU A 150 21.69 -4.34 14.06
N VAL A 151 21.96 -3.13 13.60
CA VAL A 151 21.24 -2.50 12.48
C VAL A 151 22.06 -2.70 11.20
N MET A 152 21.37 -2.99 10.12
CA MET A 152 21.94 -3.22 8.80
C MET A 152 21.16 -2.44 7.74
N ASP A 153 21.89 -1.95 6.74
CA ASP A 153 21.35 -1.22 5.59
C ASP A 153 21.94 -1.82 4.31
N LEU A 154 21.07 -2.13 3.32
CA LEU A 154 21.52 -2.69 2.04
C LEU A 154 22.18 -1.63 1.17
N THR A 155 23.44 -1.84 0.88
CA THR A 155 24.25 -0.91 0.09
C THR A 155 23.78 -0.86 -1.37
N GLY A 156 23.53 0.35 -1.89
CA GLY A 156 23.17 0.55 -3.30
C GLY A 156 21.74 0.09 -3.67
N PHE A 157 20.87 -0.18 -2.69
CA PHE A 157 19.50 -0.68 -2.95
C PHE A 157 18.67 0.28 -3.79
N ARG A 158 18.82 1.60 -3.60
CA ARG A 158 18.13 2.62 -4.41
C ARG A 158 18.56 2.54 -5.88
N ASP A 159 19.87 2.40 -6.14
CA ASP A 159 20.40 2.30 -7.49
C ASP A 159 19.98 0.99 -8.17
N LEU A 160 19.93 -0.10 -7.40
CA LEU A 160 19.41 -1.36 -7.85
C LEU A 160 17.95 -1.23 -8.33
N ASN A 161 17.08 -0.62 -7.52
CA ASN A 161 15.69 -0.37 -7.88
C ASN A 161 15.56 0.52 -9.13
N ALA A 162 16.42 1.53 -9.27
CA ALA A 162 16.42 2.41 -10.44
C ALA A 162 16.84 1.68 -11.72
N LYS A 163 17.77 0.74 -11.63
CA LYS A 163 18.30 -0.01 -12.78
C LYS A 163 17.46 -1.23 -13.16
N LEU A 164 16.99 -2.00 -12.17
CA LEU A 164 16.35 -3.32 -12.36
C LEU A 164 14.86 -3.33 -12.04
N GLY A 165 14.33 -2.23 -11.49
CA GLY A 165 12.94 -2.12 -11.10
C GLY A 165 12.63 -2.66 -9.70
N SER A 166 11.47 -2.28 -9.15
CA SER A 166 11.05 -2.61 -7.79
C SER A 166 10.80 -4.10 -7.56
N MET A 167 10.45 -4.85 -8.59
CA MET A 167 10.25 -6.30 -8.48
C MET A 167 11.57 -7.02 -8.10
N GLU A 168 12.68 -6.63 -8.72
CA GLU A 168 13.97 -7.21 -8.41
C GLU A 168 14.46 -6.74 -7.03
N GLY A 169 14.23 -5.48 -6.66
CA GLY A 169 14.48 -5.00 -5.31
C GLY A 169 13.71 -5.79 -4.24
N ASN A 170 12.44 -6.08 -4.47
CA ASN A 170 11.64 -6.92 -3.56
C ASN A 170 12.22 -8.33 -3.42
N ARG A 171 12.74 -8.91 -4.51
CA ARG A 171 13.42 -10.19 -4.49
C ARG A 171 14.68 -10.16 -3.62
N VAL A 172 15.51 -9.10 -3.77
CA VAL A 172 16.71 -8.90 -2.95
C VAL A 172 16.37 -8.84 -1.48
N LEU A 173 15.35 -8.06 -1.10
CA LEU A 173 14.88 -7.96 0.29
C LEU A 173 14.44 -9.31 0.84
N THR A 174 13.72 -10.09 0.05
CA THR A 174 13.25 -11.42 0.43
C THR A 174 14.41 -12.41 0.61
N GLU A 175 15.39 -12.38 -0.30
CA GLU A 175 16.57 -13.25 -0.21
C GLU A 175 17.43 -12.87 1.01
N PHE A 176 17.67 -11.57 1.26
CA PHE A 176 18.39 -11.15 2.43
C PHE A 176 17.69 -11.56 3.74
N ALA A 177 16.36 -11.43 3.78
CA ALA A 177 15.56 -11.88 4.92
C ALA A 177 15.70 -13.39 5.17
N LYS A 178 15.77 -14.23 4.12
CA LYS A 178 16.03 -15.66 4.24
C LYS A 178 17.43 -15.94 4.82
N ILE A 179 18.44 -15.21 4.36
CA ILE A 179 19.79 -15.32 4.91
C ILE A 179 19.78 -14.98 6.41
N LEU A 180 19.13 -13.88 6.80
CA LEU A 180 19.00 -13.48 8.20
C LEU A 180 18.33 -14.58 9.05
N LYS A 181 17.19 -15.13 8.60
CA LYS A 181 16.51 -16.22 9.30
C LYS A 181 17.38 -17.47 9.48
N ASN A 182 18.23 -17.77 8.54
CA ASN A 182 19.11 -18.94 8.60
C ASN A 182 20.32 -18.71 9.49
N VAL A 183 20.80 -17.48 9.58
CA VAL A 183 21.99 -17.13 10.36
C VAL A 183 21.68 -16.93 11.84
N PHE A 184 20.59 -16.23 12.15
CA PHE A 184 20.21 -15.92 13.53
C PHE A 184 19.35 -17.05 14.13
N ARG A 185 19.50 -17.27 15.42
CA ARG A 185 18.80 -18.36 16.15
C ARG A 185 17.34 -17.96 16.45
N GLY A 186 16.49 -18.93 16.75
CA GLY A 186 15.07 -18.66 17.03
C GLY A 186 14.78 -17.76 18.26
N GLY A 187 15.79 -17.56 19.15
CA GLY A 187 15.69 -16.62 20.26
C GLY A 187 16.10 -15.19 19.89
N ASP A 188 16.71 -14.98 18.73
CA ASP A 188 17.03 -13.64 18.24
C ASP A 188 15.81 -13.05 17.53
N LEU A 189 15.57 -11.75 17.71
CA LEU A 189 14.46 -11.05 17.07
C LEU A 189 14.96 -10.35 15.84
N VAL A 190 14.45 -10.74 14.66
CA VAL A 190 14.87 -10.20 13.37
C VAL A 190 13.74 -9.35 12.79
N PHE A 191 14.01 -8.07 12.56
CA PHE A 191 13.06 -7.08 12.10
C PHE A 191 13.46 -6.50 10.76
N ARG A 192 12.45 -6.11 9.96
CA ARG A 192 12.58 -5.14 8.89
C ARG A 192 11.96 -3.83 9.35
N GLN A 193 12.77 -2.77 9.45
CA GLN A 193 12.29 -1.46 9.92
C GLN A 193 11.55 -0.67 8.83
N GLY A 194 11.87 -0.94 7.58
CA GLY A 194 11.27 -0.32 6.39
C GLY A 194 12.33 -0.14 5.30
N GLY A 195 11.90 -0.03 4.05
CA GLY A 195 12.84 0.09 2.93
C GLY A 195 13.86 -1.06 2.90
N ASP A 196 15.11 -0.71 3.01
CA ASP A 196 16.32 -1.57 3.01
C ASP A 196 16.97 -1.73 4.39
N GLU A 197 16.32 -1.24 5.47
CA GLU A 197 16.82 -1.31 6.83
C GLU A 197 16.32 -2.55 7.58
N PHE A 198 17.27 -3.26 8.21
CA PHE A 198 17.03 -4.44 9.04
C PHE A 198 17.63 -4.26 10.42
N LEU A 199 17.00 -4.83 11.42
CA LEU A 199 17.48 -4.84 12.79
C LEU A 199 17.44 -6.26 13.34
N VAL A 200 18.50 -6.65 14.05
CA VAL A 200 18.52 -7.87 14.85
C VAL A 200 18.77 -7.49 16.30
N VAL A 201 17.95 -8.04 17.17
CA VAL A 201 18.09 -7.93 18.61
C VAL A 201 18.47 -9.31 19.15
N MET A 202 19.63 -9.39 19.82
CA MET A 202 20.22 -10.64 20.30
C MET A 202 20.21 -10.66 21.82
N PRO A 203 19.20 -11.27 22.44
CA PRO A 203 19.16 -11.47 23.89
C PRO A 203 20.29 -12.40 24.36
N ASP A 204 20.71 -12.24 25.62
CA ASP A 204 21.73 -13.04 26.29
C ASP A 204 23.06 -13.09 25.50
N THR A 205 23.37 -11.98 24.80
CA THR A 205 24.51 -11.88 23.88
C THR A 205 25.16 -10.50 24.03
N ASN A 206 26.45 -10.46 24.38
CA ASN A 206 27.25 -9.24 24.40
C ASN A 206 27.83 -8.93 22.98
N GLU A 207 28.43 -7.74 22.79
CA GLU A 207 28.98 -7.32 21.50
C GLU A 207 30.04 -8.32 20.97
N GLU A 208 30.89 -8.84 21.83
CA GLU A 208 31.94 -9.78 21.45
C GLU A 208 31.35 -11.11 20.90
N ARG A 209 30.34 -11.64 21.55
CA ARG A 209 29.64 -12.85 21.10
C ARG A 209 28.80 -12.61 19.86
N ALA A 210 28.28 -11.39 19.70
CA ALA A 210 27.49 -11.01 18.53
C ALA A 210 28.31 -10.94 17.23
N GLU A 211 29.64 -10.81 17.35
CA GLU A 211 30.53 -10.91 16.20
C GLU A 211 30.44 -12.28 15.49
N TYR A 212 30.20 -13.38 16.21
CA TYR A 212 30.08 -14.70 15.59
C TYR A 212 28.93 -14.83 14.59
N PRO A 213 27.68 -14.50 14.93
CA PRO A 213 26.59 -14.51 13.96
C PRO A 213 26.78 -13.46 12.86
N LEU A 214 27.41 -12.31 13.15
CA LEU A 214 27.75 -11.33 12.14
C LEU A 214 28.74 -11.88 11.11
N GLN A 215 29.79 -12.55 11.53
CA GLN A 215 30.76 -13.19 10.61
C GLN A 215 30.09 -14.29 9.78
N ARG A 216 29.18 -15.07 10.36
CA ARG A 216 28.40 -16.04 9.60
C ARG A 216 27.51 -15.36 8.54
N LEU A 217 26.90 -14.21 8.89
CA LEU A 217 26.09 -13.43 7.97
C LEU A 217 26.93 -12.92 6.78
N LEU A 218 28.09 -12.32 7.04
CA LEU A 218 29.02 -11.86 6.00
C LEU A 218 29.39 -12.99 5.06
N LYS A 219 29.77 -14.15 5.60
CA LYS A 219 30.12 -15.33 4.82
C LYS A 219 28.92 -15.87 4.00
N SER A 220 27.71 -15.86 4.58
CA SER A 220 26.51 -16.31 3.86
C SER A 220 26.15 -15.37 2.71
N VAL A 221 26.36 -14.06 2.87
CA VAL A 221 26.16 -13.07 1.79
C VAL A 221 27.21 -13.24 0.70
N GLU A 222 28.48 -13.44 1.04
CA GLU A 222 29.55 -13.73 0.10
C GLU A 222 29.24 -15.00 -0.71
N GLN A 223 28.90 -16.08 -0.04
CA GLN A 223 28.48 -17.33 -0.69
C GLN A 223 27.27 -17.13 -1.61
N TRP A 224 26.25 -16.37 -1.18
CA TRP A 224 25.09 -16.05 -2.00
C TRP A 224 25.48 -15.26 -3.27
N ASN A 225 26.48 -14.35 -3.17
CA ASN A 225 27.02 -13.61 -4.30
C ASN A 225 27.78 -14.52 -5.30
N ASP A 226 28.52 -15.49 -4.78
CA ASP A 226 29.29 -16.46 -5.60
C ASP A 226 28.40 -17.46 -6.33
N GLU A 227 27.24 -17.80 -5.75
CA GLU A 227 26.26 -18.68 -6.35
C GLU A 227 25.61 -18.03 -7.58
N ASN A 228 26.26 -18.22 -8.77
CA ASN A 228 25.61 -18.06 -10.08
C ASN A 228 25.37 -16.66 -10.64
N GLY A 229 26.37 -16.00 -11.16
CA GLY A 229 26.22 -14.98 -12.21
C GLY A 229 25.06 -14.01 -12.04
N LYS A 230 24.74 -13.64 -10.81
CA LYS A 230 23.63 -12.72 -10.52
C LYS A 230 23.94 -11.34 -11.08
N VAL A 231 22.91 -10.69 -11.62
CA VAL A 231 23.00 -9.36 -12.24
C VAL A 231 23.42 -8.27 -11.24
N TYR A 232 23.35 -8.58 -9.94
CA TYR A 232 23.75 -7.68 -8.85
C TYR A 232 24.41 -8.47 -7.71
N GLN A 233 25.22 -7.78 -6.94
CA GLN A 233 25.82 -8.29 -5.71
C GLN A 233 25.07 -7.72 -4.49
N LEU A 234 24.76 -8.60 -3.55
CA LEU A 234 24.21 -8.23 -2.26
C LEU A 234 25.34 -7.69 -1.38
N ALA A 235 25.20 -6.48 -0.91
CA ALA A 235 26.10 -5.86 0.04
C ALA A 235 25.32 -5.11 1.10
N PHE A 236 25.84 -5.04 2.33
CA PHE A 236 25.21 -4.29 3.42
C PHE A 236 26.27 -3.65 4.30
N THR A 237 25.89 -2.56 4.93
CA THR A 237 26.64 -1.93 6.02
C THR A 237 25.94 -2.19 7.34
N TRP A 238 26.64 -2.11 8.46
CA TRP A 238 26.06 -2.40 9.77
C TRP A 238 26.63 -1.52 10.88
N GLY A 239 25.81 -1.31 11.91
CA GLY A 239 26.19 -0.80 13.22
C GLY A 239 25.76 -1.77 14.30
N MET A 240 26.58 -1.95 15.34
CA MET A 240 26.28 -2.86 16.45
C MET A 240 26.63 -2.21 17.77
N ALA A 241 25.74 -2.35 18.78
CA ALA A 241 26.00 -1.89 20.13
C ALA A 241 25.30 -2.76 21.17
N GLY A 242 25.98 -3.00 22.29
CA GLY A 242 25.40 -3.65 23.46
C GLY A 242 24.55 -2.67 24.27
N TYR A 243 23.47 -3.18 24.83
CA TYR A 243 22.64 -2.45 25.77
C TYR A 243 23.35 -2.36 27.13
N VAL A 244 23.44 -1.14 27.65
CA VAL A 244 23.93 -0.89 29.01
C VAL A 244 22.73 -0.74 29.93
N THR A 245 22.67 -1.51 31.02
CA THR A 245 21.58 -1.48 31.99
C THR A 245 21.31 -0.04 32.46
N GLY A 246 20.04 0.35 32.38
CA GLY A 246 19.60 1.69 32.77
C GLY A 246 19.67 2.78 31.66
N THR A 247 20.20 2.46 30.48
CA THR A 247 20.11 3.39 29.33
C THR A 247 18.76 3.28 28.62
N SER A 248 18.38 4.31 27.88
CA SER A 248 17.19 4.27 27.04
C SER A 248 17.45 3.51 25.74
N LEU A 249 16.38 2.97 25.12
CA LEU A 249 16.46 2.39 23.77
C LEU A 249 17.03 3.41 22.76
N ASP A 250 16.57 4.67 22.85
CA ASP A 250 17.02 5.73 21.95
C ASP A 250 18.53 6.00 22.04
N ASP A 251 19.14 5.85 23.22
CA ASP A 251 20.59 6.02 23.40
C ASP A 251 21.37 4.89 22.74
N VAL A 252 20.89 3.66 22.88
CA VAL A 252 21.48 2.49 22.21
C VAL A 252 21.34 2.63 20.70
N MET A 253 20.16 2.94 20.19
CA MET A 253 19.91 3.11 18.76
C MET A 253 20.76 4.23 18.18
N ARG A 254 20.88 5.38 18.85
CA ARG A 254 21.81 6.45 18.44
C ARG A 254 23.26 5.98 18.36
N THR A 255 23.68 5.08 19.23
CA THR A 255 25.03 4.52 19.21
C THR A 255 25.21 3.59 18.01
N VAL A 256 24.24 2.74 17.74
CA VAL A 256 24.20 1.84 16.57
C VAL A 256 24.23 2.64 15.28
N ASP A 257 23.34 3.65 15.14
CA ASP A 257 23.25 4.50 13.95
C ASP A 257 24.54 5.26 13.70
N ARG A 258 25.20 5.77 14.75
CA ARG A 258 26.50 6.43 14.62
C ARG A 258 27.57 5.47 14.10
N LYS A 259 27.62 4.22 14.60
CA LYS A 259 28.55 3.20 14.12
C LYS A 259 28.26 2.80 12.66
N LEU A 260 26.98 2.68 12.30
CA LEU A 260 26.52 2.43 10.93
C LEU A 260 26.98 3.57 10.00
N TYR A 261 26.66 4.81 10.36
CA TYR A 261 27.04 6.00 9.59
C TYR A 261 28.54 6.11 9.36
N GLN A 262 29.35 5.89 10.41
CA GLN A 262 30.82 5.92 10.29
C GLN A 262 31.31 4.86 9.31
N ARG A 263 30.72 3.66 9.30
CA ARG A 263 31.09 2.59 8.40
C ARG A 263 30.69 2.88 6.95
N MET A 264 29.52 3.46 6.74
CA MET A 264 29.07 3.90 5.40
C MET A 264 30.01 4.94 4.79
N HIS A 265 30.59 5.84 5.60
CA HIS A 265 31.47 6.90 5.12
C HIS A 265 32.95 6.49 5.06
N ASN A 266 33.38 5.49 5.81
CA ASN A 266 34.72 4.96 5.78
C ASN A 266 34.92 3.90 4.68
N LEU A 267 33.86 3.33 4.14
CA LEU A 267 33.87 2.54 2.92
C LEU A 267 33.78 3.53 1.76
N ALA A 268 34.94 4.16 1.40
CA ALA A 268 35.05 4.84 0.11
C ALA A 268 34.66 3.85 -0.99
N PRO A 269 33.91 4.27 -2.04
CA PRO A 269 33.54 3.37 -3.10
C PRO A 269 34.81 2.83 -3.73
N VAL A 270 35.02 1.52 -3.62
CA VAL A 270 35.96 0.78 -4.45
C VAL A 270 35.30 0.69 -5.81
N PHE A 271 35.71 1.57 -6.73
CA PHE A 271 35.32 1.53 -8.14
C PHE A 271 36.01 0.37 -8.83
#